data_b20f8fb880e6bee06d881c2ba290a71c
#
_entry.id   b20f8fb880e6bee06d881c2ba290a71c
#
_cell.length_a   1.000
_cell.length_b   1.000
_cell.length_c   1.000
_cell.angle_alpha   90.00
_cell.angle_beta   90.00
_cell.angle_gamma   90.00
#
_symmetry.space_group_name_H-M   'P 1'
#
loop_
_entity.id
_entity.type
_entity.pdbx_description
1 polymer ?
#
loop_
_entity_poly.entity_id
_entity_poly.type
_entity_poly.pdbx_seq_one_letter_code
_entity_poly.pdbx_strand_id
1 'polypeptide(L)'
;MKLIFERSRPGRGNDLLPSLDVPAAPLPEKYRRKTVPRLPELGESDLSRHYQALARRAFGVCDGFYPLGSCTMKYNPKLGEEAAALPGFTGLHPLQPAHTVQGAQAVLARAEHLLCEITGMDAVPLQPAAGAHGEFLGLLLIKAYHHSRGDTGRTVILVPDSAHGTNPASAAMAGFTVKNIPSTPEGLVDLEALRAACGPDTAGLMLTNPNTVGLFEKDILALTALVHAAGGLVYYDGANLNAIMGVARPGDMGFDVCHLNLHKTFATPHGGGGPGSGPVGCKAFLAPFLPGSALCRNGGEHSIGQVRAFHANFLVVVKALAYLLRLGNTGVAEAAHTAVLNANYLKRKLEKAGYTAAFPGLCMHEFVLTLEELKKETGVSALDVAKSMLDAGIHPPTMYFPLIVHEALMFEPTETEPPETLDEAAAVLAEILRRAKEEPEALHAAPASTPVGRPDETAAARRPVVRYAFPEG
;
A
#
# COMPACT_ATOMS: atom_id res chain seq x y z
N MET A 1 -0.24 22.45 -21.05
CA MET A 1 -0.12 21.37 -22.07
C MET A 1 -1.48 21.20 -22.73
N LYS A 2 -1.56 21.00 -24.07
CA LYS A 2 -2.83 20.73 -24.75
C LYS A 2 -3.32 19.32 -24.42
N LEU A 3 -4.61 19.18 -24.11
CA LEU A 3 -5.26 17.90 -23.94
C LEU A 3 -5.42 17.17 -25.28
N ILE A 4 -5.66 15.85 -25.24
CA ILE A 4 -5.84 15.06 -26.48
C ILE A 4 -7.01 15.57 -27.34
N PHE A 5 -8.10 16.03 -26.72
CA PHE A 5 -9.24 16.62 -27.41
C PHE A 5 -8.89 17.90 -28.15
N GLU A 6 -7.98 18.72 -27.62
CA GLU A 6 -7.49 19.95 -28.25
C GLU A 6 -6.49 19.69 -29.39
N ARG A 7 -5.89 18.49 -29.39
CA ARG A 7 -4.96 18.03 -30.45
C ARG A 7 -5.68 17.30 -31.58
N SER A 8 -6.91 16.86 -31.35
CA SER A 8 -7.72 16.12 -32.31
C SER A 8 -7.88 16.87 -33.63
N ARG A 9 -7.79 16.16 -34.75
CA ARG A 9 -8.06 16.67 -36.10
C ARG A 9 -8.85 15.61 -36.87
N PRO A 10 -9.97 15.96 -37.49
CA PRO A 10 -10.75 15.02 -38.31
C PRO A 10 -9.88 14.32 -39.35
N GLY A 11 -10.06 13.03 -39.53
CA GLY A 11 -9.33 12.19 -40.47
C GLY A 11 -7.95 11.71 -40.00
N ARG A 12 -7.52 12.02 -38.76
CA ARG A 12 -6.26 11.52 -38.18
C ARG A 12 -6.43 10.31 -37.27
N GLY A 13 -7.54 9.58 -37.41
CA GLY A 13 -7.76 8.36 -36.65
C GLY A 13 -6.73 7.28 -36.95
N ASN A 14 -6.48 6.41 -35.98
CA ASN A 14 -5.74 5.17 -36.16
C ASN A 14 -6.70 4.00 -36.10
N ASP A 15 -6.61 3.09 -37.05
CA ASP A 15 -7.28 1.81 -36.98
C ASP A 15 -6.34 0.79 -36.29
N LEU A 16 -6.30 0.88 -34.95
CA LEU A 16 -5.50 -0.02 -34.12
C LEU A 16 -6.28 -1.24 -33.62
N LEU A 17 -7.59 -1.28 -33.91
CA LEU A 17 -8.41 -2.43 -33.51
C LEU A 17 -8.30 -3.53 -34.58
N PRO A 18 -8.18 -4.79 -34.17
CA PRO A 18 -8.23 -5.90 -35.11
C PRO A 18 -9.60 -5.95 -35.79
N SER A 19 -9.63 -6.42 -37.04
CA SER A 19 -10.89 -6.70 -37.72
C SER A 19 -11.73 -7.68 -36.94
N LEU A 20 -13.07 -7.51 -36.97
CA LEU A 20 -13.96 -8.48 -36.35
C LEU A 20 -13.82 -9.83 -37.05
N ASP A 21 -13.57 -10.88 -36.28
CA ASP A 21 -13.52 -12.28 -36.68
C ASP A 21 -14.87 -13.00 -36.50
N VAL A 22 -15.88 -12.29 -36.07
CA VAL A 22 -17.25 -12.75 -35.87
C VAL A 22 -18.25 -11.86 -36.60
N PRO A 23 -19.44 -12.36 -37.03
CA PRO A 23 -20.45 -11.53 -37.64
C PRO A 23 -20.91 -10.39 -36.72
N ALA A 24 -20.98 -9.18 -37.24
CA ALA A 24 -21.50 -8.05 -36.48
C ALA A 24 -23.01 -8.22 -36.21
N ALA A 25 -23.39 -8.23 -34.94
CA ALA A 25 -24.79 -8.23 -34.53
C ALA A 25 -25.25 -6.78 -34.28
N PRO A 26 -26.26 -6.25 -35.01
CA PRO A 26 -26.75 -4.91 -34.79
C PRO A 26 -27.44 -4.81 -33.42
N LEU A 27 -27.10 -3.79 -32.63
CA LEU A 27 -27.83 -3.51 -31.40
C LEU A 27 -29.27 -3.10 -31.71
N PRO A 28 -30.25 -3.55 -30.91
CA PRO A 28 -31.65 -3.04 -31.01
C PRO A 28 -31.66 -1.52 -30.93
N GLU A 29 -32.53 -0.89 -31.73
CA GLU A 29 -32.59 0.57 -31.87
C GLU A 29 -32.73 1.31 -30.52
N LYS A 30 -33.51 0.75 -29.59
CA LYS A 30 -33.71 1.31 -28.23
C LYS A 30 -32.44 1.44 -27.41
N TYR A 31 -31.38 0.69 -27.74
CA TYR A 31 -30.07 0.74 -27.07
C TYR A 31 -29.03 1.48 -27.91
N ARG A 32 -29.34 1.89 -29.12
CA ARG A 32 -28.40 2.64 -29.97
C ARG A 32 -28.25 4.07 -29.49
N ARG A 33 -27.03 4.56 -29.55
CA ARG A 33 -26.74 5.99 -29.31
C ARG A 33 -27.39 6.81 -30.42
N LYS A 34 -28.01 7.94 -30.06
CA LYS A 34 -28.57 8.92 -31.01
C LYS A 34 -27.47 9.79 -31.64
N THR A 35 -26.34 9.95 -30.98
CA THR A 35 -25.22 10.77 -31.43
C THR A 35 -23.91 9.99 -31.37
N VAL A 36 -23.03 10.24 -32.32
CA VAL A 36 -21.67 9.65 -32.32
C VAL A 36 -20.87 10.24 -31.17
N PRO A 37 -20.12 9.41 -30.41
CA PRO A 37 -19.23 9.91 -29.38
C PRO A 37 -18.16 10.83 -30.01
N ARG A 38 -17.86 11.96 -29.38
CA ARG A 38 -16.77 12.86 -29.77
C ARG A 38 -15.44 12.31 -29.30
N LEU A 39 -14.96 11.23 -29.91
CA LEU A 39 -13.63 10.66 -29.61
C LEU A 39 -12.55 11.49 -30.32
N PRO A 40 -11.37 11.67 -29.70
CA PRO A 40 -10.29 12.38 -30.35
C PRO A 40 -9.68 11.54 -31.48
N GLU A 41 -9.46 12.19 -32.62
CA GLU A 41 -8.78 11.60 -33.77
C GLU A 41 -7.33 12.10 -33.80
N LEU A 42 -6.39 11.19 -33.55
CA LEU A 42 -4.95 11.44 -33.40
C LEU A 42 -4.15 10.36 -34.11
N GLY A 43 -3.05 10.73 -34.72
CA GLY A 43 -2.05 9.77 -35.18
C GLY A 43 -1.33 9.10 -33.99
N GLU A 44 -0.82 7.88 -34.20
CA GLU A 44 -0.10 7.10 -33.16
C GLU A 44 1.07 7.92 -32.56
N SER A 45 1.83 8.63 -33.39
CA SER A 45 2.95 9.45 -32.93
C SER A 45 2.51 10.61 -32.03
N ASP A 46 1.36 11.26 -32.33
CA ASP A 46 0.82 12.33 -31.50
C ASP A 46 0.34 11.81 -30.15
N LEU A 47 -0.31 10.64 -30.16
CA LEU A 47 -0.78 9.95 -28.97
C LEU A 47 0.39 9.54 -28.07
N SER A 48 1.41 8.89 -28.64
CA SER A 48 2.63 8.48 -27.93
C SER A 48 3.34 9.69 -27.30
N ARG A 49 3.55 10.77 -28.08
CA ARG A 49 4.18 12.00 -27.55
C ARG A 49 3.36 12.67 -26.46
N HIS A 50 2.03 12.60 -26.54
CA HIS A 50 1.17 13.15 -25.50
C HIS A 50 1.36 12.42 -24.16
N TYR A 51 1.28 11.07 -24.17
CA TYR A 51 1.44 10.29 -22.94
C TYR A 51 2.88 10.31 -22.42
N GLN A 52 3.90 10.35 -23.28
CA GLN A 52 5.29 10.57 -22.86
C GLN A 52 5.46 11.92 -22.16
N ALA A 53 4.82 12.98 -22.67
CA ALA A 53 4.88 14.30 -22.05
C ALA A 53 4.14 14.33 -20.67
N LEU A 54 3.11 13.52 -20.49
CA LEU A 54 2.46 13.33 -19.18
C LEU A 54 3.34 12.52 -18.24
N ALA A 55 3.91 11.41 -18.70
CA ALA A 55 4.77 10.55 -17.89
C ALA A 55 5.98 11.31 -17.30
N ARG A 56 6.59 12.20 -18.11
CA ARG A 56 7.70 13.04 -17.63
C ARG A 56 7.32 14.07 -16.56
N ARG A 57 6.05 14.23 -16.24
CA ARG A 57 5.56 15.12 -15.17
C ARG A 57 5.21 14.35 -13.89
N ALA A 58 5.19 13.04 -13.96
CA ALA A 58 5.03 12.17 -12.83
C ALA A 58 6.40 11.83 -12.23
N PHE A 59 6.48 11.70 -10.91
CA PHE A 59 7.68 11.29 -10.20
C PHE A 59 7.48 9.84 -9.72
N GLY A 60 8.45 8.99 -9.97
CA GLY A 60 8.47 7.59 -9.53
C GLY A 60 9.79 7.23 -8.87
N VAL A 61 9.88 6.01 -8.35
CA VAL A 61 11.08 5.49 -7.67
C VAL A 61 12.33 5.42 -8.56
N CYS A 62 12.17 5.53 -9.88
CA CYS A 62 13.29 5.58 -10.83
C CYS A 62 13.78 7.01 -11.12
N ASP A 63 13.04 8.04 -10.67
CA ASP A 63 13.38 9.43 -10.93
C ASP A 63 14.21 10.04 -9.79
N GLY A 64 14.15 9.47 -8.58
CA GLY A 64 14.89 9.92 -7.41
C GLY A 64 14.35 9.35 -6.10
N PHE A 65 14.80 9.92 -5.00
CA PHE A 65 14.43 9.49 -3.65
C PHE A 65 12.93 9.66 -3.37
N TYR A 66 12.31 8.57 -2.92
CA TYR A 66 10.86 8.48 -2.71
C TYR A 66 10.53 7.97 -1.30
N PRO A 67 10.75 8.75 -0.24
CA PRO A 67 10.67 8.30 1.15
C PRO A 67 9.24 8.32 1.73
N LEU A 68 8.24 7.84 1.00
CA LEU A 68 6.84 7.90 1.43
C LEU A 68 6.60 6.92 2.58
N GLY A 69 6.44 7.41 3.80
CA GLY A 69 6.14 6.59 4.97
C GLY A 69 4.75 5.95 4.91
N SER A 70 4.60 4.83 5.59
CA SER A 70 3.39 3.97 5.58
C SER A 70 3.10 3.33 4.22
N CYS A 71 3.98 3.52 3.24
CA CYS A 71 3.84 2.96 1.90
C CYS A 71 5.22 2.70 1.31
N THR A 72 5.76 1.50 1.53
CA THR A 72 7.10 1.09 1.08
C THR A 72 7.28 1.30 -0.43
N MET A 73 7.95 2.38 -0.81
CA MET A 73 8.21 2.77 -2.21
C MET A 73 9.62 2.34 -2.62
N LYS A 74 9.94 1.05 -2.50
CA LYS A 74 11.23 0.54 -2.91
C LYS A 74 11.36 0.36 -4.42
N TYR A 75 12.58 0.38 -4.93
CA TYR A 75 12.88 0.05 -6.31
C TYR A 75 12.37 -1.35 -6.67
N ASN A 76 11.73 -1.46 -7.83
CA ASN A 76 11.24 -2.73 -8.35
C ASN A 76 12.28 -3.32 -9.32
N PRO A 77 12.89 -4.49 -9.01
CA PRO A 77 13.92 -5.08 -9.87
C PRO A 77 13.39 -5.40 -11.27
N LYS A 78 14.14 -5.03 -12.31
CA LYS A 78 13.78 -5.31 -13.72
C LYS A 78 13.60 -6.79 -14.00
N LEU A 79 14.31 -7.67 -13.28
CA LEU A 79 14.13 -9.11 -13.34
C LEU A 79 12.67 -9.54 -13.13
N GLY A 80 11.94 -8.85 -12.23
CA GLY A 80 10.51 -9.11 -12.00
C GLY A 80 9.66 -8.81 -13.25
N GLU A 81 9.95 -7.69 -13.95
CA GLU A 81 9.26 -7.33 -15.18
C GLU A 81 9.58 -8.33 -16.31
N GLU A 82 10.85 -8.71 -16.46
CA GLU A 82 11.30 -9.69 -17.46
C GLU A 82 10.66 -11.07 -17.23
N ALA A 83 10.63 -11.54 -15.97
CA ALA A 83 9.98 -12.80 -15.61
C ALA A 83 8.47 -12.76 -15.89
N ALA A 84 7.79 -11.69 -15.54
CA ALA A 84 6.35 -11.53 -15.77
C ALA A 84 6.00 -11.40 -17.27
N ALA A 85 6.92 -10.92 -18.11
CA ALA A 85 6.74 -10.78 -19.55
C ALA A 85 6.94 -12.08 -20.34
N LEU A 86 7.36 -13.17 -19.70
CA LEU A 86 7.56 -14.44 -20.39
C LEU A 86 6.27 -14.94 -21.06
N PRO A 87 6.32 -15.36 -22.34
CA PRO A 87 5.12 -15.81 -23.08
C PRO A 87 4.34 -16.93 -22.39
N GLY A 88 5.06 -17.81 -21.66
CA GLY A 88 4.45 -18.88 -20.87
C GLY A 88 3.57 -18.39 -19.71
N PHE A 89 3.67 -17.11 -19.32
CA PHE A 89 2.83 -16.49 -18.31
C PHE A 89 1.82 -15.51 -18.92
N THR A 90 2.22 -14.71 -19.91
CA THR A 90 1.35 -13.70 -20.53
C THR A 90 0.33 -14.27 -21.50
N GLY A 91 0.63 -15.42 -22.13
CA GLY A 91 -0.23 -16.11 -23.10
C GLY A 91 -1.28 -17.04 -22.49
N LEU A 92 -1.46 -17.03 -21.17
CA LEU A 92 -2.41 -17.91 -20.48
C LEU A 92 -3.74 -17.20 -20.19
N HIS A 93 -4.82 -17.97 -20.23
CA HIS A 93 -6.13 -17.54 -19.73
C HIS A 93 -6.46 -18.26 -18.42
N PRO A 94 -6.97 -17.54 -17.38
CA PRO A 94 -7.23 -18.15 -16.06
C PRO A 94 -8.29 -19.28 -16.08
N LEU A 95 -9.15 -19.36 -17.10
CA LEU A 95 -10.13 -20.42 -17.28
C LEU A 95 -9.64 -21.61 -18.11
N GLN A 96 -8.36 -21.65 -18.50
CA GLN A 96 -7.81 -22.81 -19.19
C GLN A 96 -7.88 -24.07 -18.32
N PRO A 97 -8.05 -25.26 -18.91
CA PRO A 97 -8.01 -26.51 -18.16
C PRO A 97 -6.71 -26.66 -17.36
N ALA A 98 -6.81 -27.13 -16.13
CA ALA A 98 -5.68 -27.22 -15.18
C ALA A 98 -4.44 -27.94 -15.75
N HIS A 99 -4.64 -28.97 -16.59
CA HIS A 99 -3.55 -29.72 -17.21
C HIS A 99 -2.75 -28.93 -18.26
N THR A 100 -3.23 -27.78 -18.71
CA THR A 100 -2.55 -26.89 -19.68
C THR A 100 -1.80 -25.74 -19.02
N VAL A 101 -1.94 -25.54 -17.71
CA VAL A 101 -1.41 -24.40 -16.93
C VAL A 101 -0.62 -24.84 -15.69
N GLN A 102 -0.03 -26.03 -15.72
CA GLN A 102 0.69 -26.62 -14.58
C GLN A 102 1.83 -25.73 -14.08
N GLY A 103 2.58 -25.06 -14.98
CA GLY A 103 3.64 -24.12 -14.61
C GLY A 103 3.12 -22.91 -13.83
N ALA A 104 1.99 -22.33 -14.25
CA ALA A 104 1.36 -21.22 -13.52
C ALA A 104 0.85 -21.66 -12.14
N GLN A 105 0.28 -22.87 -12.04
CA GLN A 105 -0.14 -23.44 -10.75
C GLN A 105 1.06 -23.68 -9.82
N ALA A 106 2.19 -24.13 -10.35
CA ALA A 106 3.42 -24.31 -9.57
C ALA A 106 3.96 -22.97 -9.06
N VAL A 107 3.89 -21.88 -9.85
CA VAL A 107 4.24 -20.53 -9.41
C VAL A 107 3.37 -20.08 -8.24
N LEU A 108 2.05 -20.25 -8.35
CA LEU A 108 1.13 -19.88 -7.27
C LEU A 108 1.39 -20.69 -5.99
N ALA A 109 1.54 -22.01 -6.10
CA ALA A 109 1.83 -22.87 -4.96
C ALA A 109 3.18 -22.55 -4.31
N ARG A 110 4.22 -22.24 -5.12
CA ARG A 110 5.53 -21.83 -4.58
C ARG A 110 5.48 -20.49 -3.89
N ALA A 111 4.75 -19.53 -4.44
CA ALA A 111 4.56 -18.22 -3.80
C ALA A 111 3.81 -18.37 -2.45
N GLU A 112 2.72 -19.13 -2.43
CA GLU A 112 1.97 -19.43 -1.21
C GLU A 112 2.87 -20.06 -0.14
N HIS A 113 3.64 -21.08 -0.50
CA HIS A 113 4.56 -21.76 0.42
C HIS A 113 5.60 -20.79 1.02
N LEU A 114 6.25 -19.96 0.20
CA LEU A 114 7.23 -18.99 0.71
C LEU A 114 6.60 -17.92 1.60
N LEU A 115 5.39 -17.49 1.30
CA LEU A 115 4.66 -16.54 2.13
C LEU A 115 4.25 -17.17 3.48
N CYS A 116 3.88 -18.46 3.51
CA CYS A 116 3.67 -19.19 4.74
C CYS A 116 4.94 -19.23 5.61
N GLU A 117 6.09 -19.55 5.00
CA GLU A 117 7.38 -19.59 5.71
C GLU A 117 7.77 -18.23 6.30
N ILE A 118 7.59 -17.14 5.53
CA ILE A 118 7.94 -15.78 5.95
C ILE A 118 7.01 -15.29 7.07
N THR A 119 5.75 -15.67 7.06
CA THR A 119 4.75 -15.16 8.00
C THR A 119 4.48 -16.07 9.19
N GLY A 120 4.87 -17.36 9.13
CA GLY A 120 4.48 -18.36 10.12
C GLY A 120 2.99 -18.68 10.10
N MET A 121 2.32 -18.45 8.96
CA MET A 121 0.93 -18.84 8.71
C MET A 121 0.87 -20.20 8.04
N ASP A 122 -0.27 -20.89 8.17
CA ASP A 122 -0.43 -22.26 7.66
C ASP A 122 -1.03 -22.30 6.25
N ALA A 123 -1.71 -21.23 5.83
CA ALA A 123 -2.23 -21.06 4.46
C ALA A 123 -2.24 -19.58 4.07
N VAL A 124 -1.95 -19.28 2.79
CA VAL A 124 -1.90 -17.89 2.27
C VAL A 124 -2.57 -17.79 0.90
N PRO A 125 -3.92 -17.74 0.82
CA PRO A 125 -4.60 -17.50 -0.45
C PRO A 125 -4.21 -16.17 -1.08
N LEU A 126 -4.03 -16.18 -2.40
CA LEU A 126 -3.52 -15.06 -3.19
C LEU A 126 -4.63 -14.22 -3.84
N GLN A 127 -5.90 -14.51 -3.58
CA GLN A 127 -7.07 -13.92 -4.25
C GLN A 127 -7.21 -12.40 -4.11
N PRO A 128 -6.99 -11.79 -2.92
CA PRO A 128 -7.27 -10.38 -2.73
C PRO A 128 -6.42 -9.47 -3.63
N ALA A 129 -7.05 -8.43 -4.18
CA ALA A 129 -6.47 -7.57 -5.20
C ALA A 129 -5.56 -6.48 -4.65
N ALA A 130 -5.68 -6.17 -3.36
CA ALA A 130 -4.96 -5.07 -2.70
C ALA A 130 -4.94 -5.29 -1.19
N GLY A 131 -4.16 -4.47 -0.45
CA GLY A 131 -4.10 -4.53 1.01
C GLY A 131 -5.46 -4.38 1.68
N ALA A 132 -6.20 -3.32 1.36
CA ALA A 132 -7.55 -3.10 1.91
C ALA A 132 -8.53 -4.25 1.60
N HIS A 133 -8.39 -4.90 0.44
CA HIS A 133 -9.17 -6.10 0.12
C HIS A 133 -8.72 -7.30 0.99
N GLY A 134 -7.42 -7.40 1.30
CA GLY A 134 -6.88 -8.36 2.25
C GLY A 134 -7.36 -8.11 3.67
N GLU A 135 -7.40 -6.83 4.12
CA GLU A 135 -7.99 -6.46 5.40
C GLU A 135 -9.45 -6.94 5.50
N PHE A 136 -10.25 -6.61 4.51
CA PHE A 136 -11.65 -7.03 4.45
C PHE A 136 -11.80 -8.56 4.49
N LEU A 137 -11.00 -9.29 3.69
CA LEU A 137 -11.01 -10.76 3.71
C LEU A 137 -10.65 -11.31 5.09
N GLY A 138 -9.59 -10.80 5.72
CA GLY A 138 -9.17 -11.25 7.05
C GLY A 138 -10.27 -11.07 8.10
N LEU A 139 -10.98 -9.95 8.05
CA LEU A 139 -12.13 -9.69 8.93
C LEU A 139 -13.33 -10.61 8.64
N LEU A 140 -13.56 -10.95 7.37
CA LEU A 140 -14.59 -11.94 7.01
C LEU A 140 -14.24 -13.35 7.54
N LEU A 141 -12.95 -13.73 7.57
CA LEU A 141 -12.51 -14.98 8.18
C LEU A 141 -12.79 -14.99 9.69
N ILE A 142 -12.46 -13.91 10.39
CA ILE A 142 -12.75 -13.73 11.82
C ILE A 142 -14.26 -13.86 12.07
N LYS A 143 -15.08 -13.18 11.26
CA LYS A 143 -16.53 -13.22 11.37
C LYS A 143 -17.09 -14.62 11.14
N ALA A 144 -16.65 -15.28 10.07
CA ALA A 144 -17.08 -16.63 9.74
C ALA A 144 -16.73 -17.64 10.85
N TYR A 145 -15.53 -17.53 11.41
CA TYR A 145 -15.10 -18.35 12.54
C TYR A 145 -16.02 -18.21 13.76
N HIS A 146 -16.30 -16.97 14.20
CA HIS A 146 -17.19 -16.75 15.34
C HIS A 146 -18.61 -17.25 15.05
N HIS A 147 -19.16 -16.96 13.87
CA HIS A 147 -20.49 -17.38 13.47
C HIS A 147 -20.61 -18.92 13.40
N SER A 148 -19.59 -19.63 12.91
CA SER A 148 -19.59 -21.09 12.84
C SER A 148 -19.69 -21.77 14.22
N ARG A 149 -19.28 -21.05 15.27
CA ARG A 149 -19.33 -21.47 16.65
C ARG A 149 -20.62 -21.03 17.38
N GLY A 150 -21.52 -20.33 16.67
CA GLY A 150 -22.74 -19.77 17.26
C GLY A 150 -22.48 -18.48 18.07
N ASP A 151 -21.27 -17.95 18.06
CA ASP A 151 -20.85 -16.79 18.85
C ASP A 151 -21.07 -15.49 18.07
N THR A 152 -22.33 -15.20 17.75
CA THR A 152 -22.72 -14.03 16.95
C THR A 152 -22.69 -12.72 17.74
N GLY A 153 -22.48 -12.77 19.04
CA GLY A 153 -22.35 -11.59 19.91
C GLY A 153 -20.99 -10.89 19.81
N ARG A 154 -20.00 -11.52 19.18
CA ARG A 154 -18.69 -10.91 18.96
C ARG A 154 -18.71 -9.96 17.78
N THR A 155 -18.95 -8.68 18.09
CA THR A 155 -19.19 -7.63 17.09
C THR A 155 -18.20 -6.47 17.14
N VAL A 156 -17.23 -6.49 18.07
CA VAL A 156 -16.28 -5.42 18.29
C VAL A 156 -14.90 -5.80 17.80
N ILE A 157 -14.31 -4.94 16.95
CA ILE A 157 -12.89 -4.98 16.59
C ILE A 157 -12.18 -3.85 17.33
N LEU A 158 -11.12 -4.20 18.06
CA LEU A 158 -10.22 -3.27 18.73
C LEU A 158 -9.18 -2.77 17.71
N VAL A 159 -8.90 -1.46 17.70
CA VAL A 159 -7.96 -0.86 16.75
C VAL A 159 -7.15 0.22 17.50
N PRO A 160 -5.79 0.20 17.47
CA PRO A 160 -4.99 1.30 18.03
C PRO A 160 -5.28 2.63 17.33
N ASP A 161 -5.18 3.73 18.07
CA ASP A 161 -5.38 5.10 17.54
C ASP A 161 -4.28 5.53 16.56
N SER A 162 -3.13 4.87 16.59
CA SER A 162 -2.04 5.02 15.63
C SER A 162 -2.22 4.20 14.35
N ALA A 163 -3.26 3.35 14.26
CA ALA A 163 -3.47 2.47 13.10
C ALA A 163 -3.76 3.26 11.81
N HIS A 164 -3.46 2.64 10.68
CA HIS A 164 -3.83 3.19 9.38
C HIS A 164 -5.36 3.33 9.26
N GLY A 165 -5.83 4.42 8.66
CA GLY A 165 -7.27 4.72 8.55
C GLY A 165 -8.10 3.67 7.79
N THR A 166 -7.46 2.77 7.02
CA THR A 166 -8.15 1.67 6.34
C THR A 166 -8.60 0.58 7.32
N ASN A 167 -7.91 0.37 8.43
CA ASN A 167 -8.27 -0.67 9.41
C ASN A 167 -9.68 -0.46 10.00
N PRO A 168 -10.01 0.69 10.60
CA PRO A 168 -11.37 0.92 11.09
C PRO A 168 -12.41 0.92 9.94
N ALA A 169 -12.05 1.42 8.74
CA ALA A 169 -12.94 1.42 7.59
C ALA A 169 -13.27 -0.02 7.12
N SER A 170 -12.27 -0.90 7.05
CA SER A 170 -12.45 -2.31 6.68
C SER A 170 -13.27 -3.06 7.74
N ALA A 171 -13.06 -2.77 9.03
CA ALA A 171 -13.85 -3.35 10.11
C ALA A 171 -15.33 -2.94 10.03
N ALA A 172 -15.61 -1.67 9.80
CA ALA A 172 -16.98 -1.17 9.60
C ALA A 172 -17.64 -1.79 8.36
N MET A 173 -16.90 -1.92 7.24
CA MET A 173 -17.38 -2.56 6.01
C MET A 173 -17.71 -4.05 6.22
N ALA A 174 -16.95 -4.75 7.06
CA ALA A 174 -17.23 -6.13 7.45
C ALA A 174 -18.40 -6.25 8.45
N GLY A 175 -18.97 -5.12 8.89
CA GLY A 175 -20.10 -5.05 9.80
C GLY A 175 -19.74 -5.22 11.28
N PHE A 176 -18.52 -4.84 11.64
CA PHE A 176 -18.08 -4.74 13.03
C PHE A 176 -18.18 -3.31 13.56
N THR A 177 -18.34 -3.19 14.87
CA THR A 177 -18.12 -1.92 15.58
C THR A 177 -16.64 -1.77 15.91
N VAL A 178 -16.11 -0.59 15.74
CA VAL A 178 -14.70 -0.28 16.06
C VAL A 178 -14.60 0.36 17.44
N LYS A 179 -13.67 -0.11 18.25
CA LYS A 179 -13.29 0.50 19.53
C LYS A 179 -11.81 0.85 19.50
N ASN A 180 -11.51 2.13 19.62
CA ASN A 180 -10.13 2.61 19.59
C ASN A 180 -9.42 2.32 20.92
N ILE A 181 -8.15 1.93 20.81
CA ILE A 181 -7.24 1.74 21.94
C ILE A 181 -6.19 2.84 21.89
N PRO A 182 -6.01 3.61 22.97
CA PRO A 182 -5.03 4.70 22.98
C PRO A 182 -3.60 4.16 22.94
N SER A 183 -2.71 5.01 22.42
CA SER A 183 -1.26 4.81 22.51
C SER A 183 -0.72 5.40 23.81
N THR A 184 0.37 4.81 24.32
CA THR A 184 1.16 5.39 25.41
C THR A 184 1.94 6.62 24.90
N PRO A 185 2.50 7.46 25.79
CA PRO A 185 3.37 8.57 25.39
C PRO A 185 4.60 8.13 24.56
N GLU A 186 5.02 6.87 24.71
CA GLU A 186 6.11 6.27 23.94
C GLU A 186 5.69 5.81 22.55
N GLY A 187 4.39 5.91 22.18
CA GLY A 187 3.87 5.53 20.88
C GLY A 187 3.55 4.03 20.71
N LEU A 188 3.44 3.29 21.80
CA LEU A 188 3.07 1.87 21.82
C LEU A 188 1.60 1.72 22.27
N VAL A 189 1.01 0.55 22.02
CA VAL A 189 -0.36 0.25 22.48
C VAL A 189 -0.42 0.24 24.01
N ASP A 190 -1.39 0.96 24.59
CA ASP A 190 -1.63 0.92 26.04
C ASP A 190 -2.25 -0.43 26.43
N LEU A 191 -1.45 -1.26 27.12
CA LEU A 191 -1.82 -2.60 27.52
C LEU A 191 -2.98 -2.63 28.53
N GLU A 192 -3.05 -1.64 29.45
CA GLU A 192 -4.13 -1.58 30.44
C GLU A 192 -5.43 -1.08 29.80
N ALA A 193 -5.35 -0.13 28.88
CA ALA A 193 -6.51 0.28 28.09
C ALA A 193 -7.03 -0.88 27.22
N LEU A 194 -6.13 -1.66 26.59
CA LEU A 194 -6.51 -2.87 25.86
C LEU A 194 -7.21 -3.88 26.78
N ARG A 195 -6.65 -4.15 27.96
CA ARG A 195 -7.23 -5.06 28.95
C ARG A 195 -8.65 -4.63 29.33
N ALA A 196 -8.84 -3.34 29.60
CA ALA A 196 -10.15 -2.79 29.95
C ALA A 196 -11.14 -2.78 28.78
N ALA A 197 -10.62 -2.81 27.55
CA ALA A 197 -11.43 -2.82 26.33
C ALA A 197 -11.89 -4.21 25.93
N CYS A 198 -11.14 -5.26 26.28
CA CYS A 198 -11.47 -6.65 25.99
C CYS A 198 -12.72 -7.11 26.77
N GLY A 199 -13.66 -7.75 26.09
CA GLY A 199 -14.91 -8.22 26.65
C GLY A 199 -15.51 -9.41 25.87
N PRO A 200 -16.68 -9.89 26.28
CA PRO A 200 -17.35 -11.01 25.61
C PRO A 200 -17.81 -10.68 24.19
N ASP A 201 -17.91 -9.39 23.86
CA ASP A 201 -18.26 -8.86 22.54
C ASP A 201 -17.04 -8.65 21.62
N THR A 202 -15.82 -8.85 22.12
CA THR A 202 -14.59 -8.69 21.35
C THR A 202 -14.47 -9.78 20.30
N ALA A 203 -14.57 -9.40 19.01
CA ALA A 203 -14.32 -10.30 17.89
C ALA A 203 -12.82 -10.42 17.60
N GLY A 204 -12.06 -9.32 17.74
CA GLY A 204 -10.62 -9.36 17.54
C GLY A 204 -9.94 -7.99 17.71
N LEU A 205 -8.62 -8.00 17.51
CA LEU A 205 -7.75 -6.83 17.46
C LEU A 205 -7.11 -6.75 16.07
N MET A 206 -7.16 -5.60 15.42
CA MET A 206 -6.33 -5.30 14.23
C MET A 206 -5.09 -4.52 14.67
N LEU A 207 -3.92 -5.03 14.36
CA LEU A 207 -2.65 -4.46 14.79
C LEU A 207 -1.62 -4.51 13.67
N THR A 208 -0.86 -3.43 13.52
CA THR A 208 0.34 -3.35 12.69
C THR A 208 1.57 -3.48 13.59
N ASN A 209 2.51 -4.36 13.26
CA ASN A 209 3.76 -4.48 14.01
C ASN A 209 4.95 -4.77 13.07
N PRO A 210 5.93 -3.85 12.93
CA PRO A 210 6.04 -2.55 13.61
C PRO A 210 4.85 -1.65 13.34
N ASN A 211 4.52 -0.81 14.33
CA ASN A 211 3.36 0.06 14.23
C ASN A 211 3.61 1.26 13.28
N THR A 212 2.57 2.04 13.02
CA THR A 212 2.59 3.12 12.04
C THR A 212 3.50 4.31 12.42
N VAL A 213 3.95 4.38 13.67
CA VAL A 213 4.96 5.38 14.08
C VAL A 213 6.40 4.85 13.99
N GLY A 214 6.59 3.66 13.44
CA GLY A 214 7.90 3.04 13.21
C GLY A 214 8.48 2.34 14.44
N LEU A 215 7.65 1.91 15.40
CA LEU A 215 8.09 1.24 16.62
C LEU A 215 7.62 -0.21 16.66
N PHE A 216 8.44 -1.11 17.20
CA PHE A 216 8.06 -2.50 17.43
C PHE A 216 7.33 -2.64 18.78
N GLU A 217 6.15 -3.25 18.78
CA GLU A 217 5.37 -3.56 19.98
C GLU A 217 6.10 -4.62 20.81
N LYS A 218 6.89 -4.18 21.79
CA LYS A 218 7.72 -5.06 22.62
C LYS A 218 6.92 -6.05 23.45
N ASP A 219 5.70 -5.68 23.83
CA ASP A 219 4.78 -6.49 24.63
C ASP A 219 3.78 -7.31 23.78
N ILE A 220 4.12 -7.54 22.50
CA ILE A 220 3.20 -8.16 21.52
C ILE A 220 2.61 -9.48 22.01
N LEU A 221 3.38 -10.33 22.69
CA LEU A 221 2.87 -11.61 23.23
C LEU A 221 1.83 -11.39 24.32
N ALA A 222 1.97 -10.36 25.15
CA ALA A 222 0.98 -10.01 26.16
C ALA A 222 -0.30 -9.44 25.53
N LEU A 223 -0.15 -8.59 24.50
CA LEU A 223 -1.28 -8.01 23.74
C LEU A 223 -2.13 -9.11 23.10
N THR A 224 -1.49 -10.04 22.37
CA THR A 224 -2.17 -11.13 21.70
C THR A 224 -2.84 -12.10 22.71
N ALA A 225 -2.13 -12.42 23.80
CA ALA A 225 -2.68 -13.26 24.86
C ALA A 225 -3.92 -12.66 25.54
N LEU A 226 -3.97 -11.35 25.74
CA LEU A 226 -5.16 -10.67 26.30
C LEU A 226 -6.39 -10.84 25.40
N VAL A 227 -6.22 -10.65 24.08
CA VAL A 227 -7.31 -10.78 23.10
C VAL A 227 -7.78 -12.22 23.02
N HIS A 228 -6.86 -13.19 22.99
CA HIS A 228 -7.18 -14.61 22.99
C HIS A 228 -7.90 -15.03 24.27
N ALA A 229 -7.48 -14.55 25.44
CA ALA A 229 -8.14 -14.82 26.71
C ALA A 229 -9.60 -14.31 26.73
N ALA A 230 -9.88 -13.21 26.04
CA ALA A 230 -11.24 -12.70 25.83
C ALA A 230 -12.03 -13.51 24.77
N GLY A 231 -11.38 -14.45 24.06
CA GLY A 231 -11.96 -15.26 22.98
C GLY A 231 -11.99 -14.57 21.61
N GLY A 232 -11.34 -13.42 21.47
CA GLY A 232 -11.14 -12.73 20.20
C GLY A 232 -9.97 -13.31 19.40
N LEU A 233 -9.84 -12.90 18.13
CA LEU A 233 -8.73 -13.26 17.25
C LEU A 233 -7.84 -12.04 16.97
N VAL A 234 -6.58 -12.28 16.59
CA VAL A 234 -5.63 -11.21 16.34
C VAL A 234 -5.25 -11.16 14.87
N TYR A 235 -5.51 -10.01 14.28
CA TYR A 235 -5.23 -9.71 12.87
C TYR A 235 -3.97 -8.85 12.74
N TYR A 236 -3.03 -9.29 11.90
CA TYR A 236 -1.81 -8.58 11.54
C TYR A 236 -2.00 -7.77 10.25
N ASP A 237 -1.84 -6.46 10.35
CA ASP A 237 -1.65 -5.61 9.17
C ASP A 237 -0.21 -5.72 8.69
N GLY A 238 -0.01 -6.43 7.58
CA GLY A 238 1.29 -6.72 7.02
C GLY A 238 1.87 -5.62 6.13
N ALA A 239 1.32 -4.40 6.17
CA ALA A 239 1.85 -3.26 5.41
C ALA A 239 3.32 -2.98 5.76
N ASN A 240 3.70 -3.21 7.02
CA ASN A 240 5.03 -2.94 7.57
C ASN A 240 5.94 -4.20 7.68
N LEU A 241 5.57 -5.30 7.03
CA LEU A 241 6.36 -6.55 7.07
C LEU A 241 7.81 -6.35 6.58
N ASN A 242 8.08 -5.35 5.77
CA ASN A 242 9.42 -5.04 5.24
C ASN A 242 10.48 -4.89 6.34
N ALA A 243 10.08 -4.43 7.52
CA ALA A 243 11.00 -4.25 8.65
C ALA A 243 11.42 -5.57 9.35
N ILE A 244 10.66 -6.64 9.16
CA ILE A 244 10.82 -7.89 9.96
C ILE A 244 10.85 -9.16 9.12
N MET A 245 10.66 -9.10 7.79
CA MET A 245 10.64 -10.30 6.95
C MET A 245 11.99 -11.06 7.08
N GLY A 246 11.88 -12.37 7.32
CA GLY A 246 13.05 -13.22 7.53
C GLY A 246 13.73 -13.05 8.90
N VAL A 247 13.23 -12.16 9.78
CA VAL A 247 13.74 -11.90 11.14
C VAL A 247 12.75 -12.35 12.20
N ALA A 248 11.47 -11.95 12.06
CA ALA A 248 10.41 -12.34 12.96
C ALA A 248 9.14 -12.64 12.15
N ARG A 249 8.34 -13.61 12.62
CA ARG A 249 7.14 -14.06 11.90
C ARG A 249 5.88 -13.70 12.68
N PRO A 250 4.89 -13.04 12.03
CA PRO A 250 3.62 -12.71 12.69
C PRO A 250 2.94 -13.89 13.38
N GLY A 251 2.94 -15.06 12.73
CA GLY A 251 2.33 -16.28 13.29
C GLY A 251 2.95 -16.75 14.60
N ASP A 252 4.26 -16.44 14.83
CA ASP A 252 4.93 -16.80 16.09
C ASP A 252 4.69 -15.74 17.19
N MET A 253 4.21 -14.56 16.83
CA MET A 253 3.84 -13.49 17.75
C MET A 253 2.38 -13.62 18.26
N GLY A 254 1.65 -14.65 17.82
CA GLY A 254 0.27 -14.87 18.24
C GLY A 254 -0.80 -14.27 17.32
N PHE A 255 -0.42 -13.85 16.10
CA PHE A 255 -1.41 -13.44 15.10
C PHE A 255 -2.07 -14.65 14.44
N ASP A 256 -3.39 -14.58 14.26
CA ASP A 256 -4.22 -15.63 13.69
C ASP A 256 -4.46 -15.44 12.20
N VAL A 257 -4.50 -14.19 11.77
CA VAL A 257 -4.73 -13.75 10.38
C VAL A 257 -3.72 -12.67 10.05
N CYS A 258 -3.20 -12.66 8.83
CA CYS A 258 -2.39 -11.55 8.34
C CYS A 258 -2.74 -11.21 6.88
N HIS A 259 -2.72 -9.94 6.50
CA HIS A 259 -2.63 -9.61 5.09
C HIS A 259 -1.21 -9.14 4.74
N LEU A 260 -0.86 -9.24 3.47
CA LEU A 260 0.40 -8.81 2.93
C LEU A 260 0.18 -7.86 1.76
N ASN A 261 1.14 -6.98 1.53
CA ASN A 261 1.15 -6.11 0.37
C ASN A 261 2.33 -6.47 -0.54
N LEU A 262 2.07 -7.22 -1.63
CA LEU A 262 3.15 -7.60 -2.56
C LEU A 262 3.80 -6.37 -3.19
N HIS A 263 3.02 -5.30 -3.38
CA HIS A 263 3.47 -4.01 -3.92
C HIS A 263 4.21 -3.12 -2.91
N LYS A 264 4.44 -3.58 -1.68
CA LYS A 264 5.27 -2.93 -0.67
C LYS A 264 6.50 -3.81 -0.38
N THR A 265 6.37 -4.74 0.55
CA THR A 265 7.45 -5.62 1.02
C THR A 265 8.14 -6.42 -0.09
N PHE A 266 7.39 -6.87 -1.10
CA PHE A 266 7.89 -7.80 -2.11
C PHE A 266 8.24 -7.14 -3.46
N ALA A 267 8.50 -5.84 -3.46
CA ALA A 267 9.07 -5.07 -4.57
C ALA A 267 8.33 -5.23 -5.90
N THR A 268 7.00 -5.19 -5.86
CA THR A 268 6.18 -5.16 -7.07
C THR A 268 5.59 -3.78 -7.31
N PRO A 269 5.25 -3.39 -8.56
CA PRO A 269 4.73 -2.06 -8.85
C PRO A 269 3.41 -1.75 -8.13
N HIS A 270 3.23 -0.50 -7.68
CA HIS A 270 1.94 0.02 -7.22
C HIS A 270 0.95 0.24 -8.36
N GLY A 271 1.43 0.50 -9.56
CA GLY A 271 0.66 0.57 -10.79
C GLY A 271 -0.28 1.77 -10.92
N GLY A 272 0.02 2.87 -10.27
CA GLY A 272 -0.76 4.11 -10.39
C GLY A 272 -2.21 3.99 -9.89
N GLY A 273 -2.43 3.19 -8.85
CA GLY A 273 -3.76 3.00 -8.25
C GLY A 273 -4.50 1.75 -8.73
N GLY A 274 -3.82 0.77 -9.28
CA GLY A 274 -4.46 -0.41 -9.82
C GLY A 274 -3.90 -1.75 -9.36
N PRO A 275 -2.81 -2.23 -9.94
CA PRO A 275 -2.40 -3.62 -9.77
C PRO A 275 -1.55 -3.84 -8.52
N GLY A 276 -2.17 -3.76 -7.36
CA GLY A 276 -1.59 -4.32 -6.15
C GLY A 276 -1.87 -5.81 -6.03
N SER A 277 -1.50 -6.39 -4.89
CA SER A 277 -1.94 -7.70 -4.45
C SER A 277 -1.89 -7.77 -2.93
N GLY A 278 -2.90 -8.38 -2.32
CA GLY A 278 -3.06 -8.44 -0.88
C GLY A 278 -3.30 -9.86 -0.37
N PRO A 279 -2.36 -10.81 -0.53
CA PRO A 279 -2.48 -12.14 0.04
C PRO A 279 -2.86 -12.10 1.51
N VAL A 280 -3.65 -13.09 1.97
CA VAL A 280 -4.10 -13.18 3.36
C VAL A 280 -3.67 -14.51 3.94
N GLY A 281 -2.76 -14.46 4.92
CA GLY A 281 -2.36 -15.65 5.68
C GLY A 281 -3.29 -15.93 6.86
N CYS A 282 -3.44 -17.19 7.22
CA CYS A 282 -4.16 -17.57 8.44
C CYS A 282 -3.60 -18.84 9.08
N LYS A 283 -3.92 -19.03 10.37
CA LYS A 283 -3.65 -20.25 11.09
C LYS A 283 -4.59 -21.39 10.63
N ALA A 284 -4.14 -22.63 10.83
CA ALA A 284 -4.81 -23.83 10.32
C ALA A 284 -6.31 -23.92 10.69
N PHE A 285 -6.71 -23.49 11.88
CA PHE A 285 -8.11 -23.53 12.30
C PHE A 285 -9.03 -22.58 11.51
N LEU A 286 -8.46 -21.58 10.81
CA LEU A 286 -9.18 -20.67 9.91
C LEU A 286 -9.18 -21.14 8.45
N ALA A 287 -8.33 -22.08 8.07
CA ALA A 287 -8.24 -22.58 6.72
C ALA A 287 -9.56 -23.09 6.11
N PRO A 288 -10.49 -23.73 6.87
CA PRO A 288 -11.80 -24.13 6.35
C PRO A 288 -12.67 -22.98 5.83
N PHE A 289 -12.44 -21.75 6.29
CA PHE A 289 -13.21 -20.56 5.91
C PHE A 289 -12.61 -19.81 4.70
N LEU A 290 -11.43 -20.19 4.24
CA LEU A 290 -10.72 -19.49 3.15
C LEU A 290 -11.59 -19.40 1.88
N PRO A 291 -11.38 -18.31 1.08
CA PRO A 291 -12.13 -18.13 -0.14
C PRO A 291 -11.83 -19.25 -1.13
N GLY A 292 -12.87 -19.76 -1.76
CA GLY A 292 -12.78 -20.80 -2.76
C GLY A 292 -13.63 -20.49 -3.98
N SER A 293 -13.28 -21.09 -5.10
CA SER A 293 -14.10 -21.15 -6.31
C SER A 293 -13.74 -22.40 -7.10
N ALA A 294 -14.47 -22.67 -8.18
CA ALA A 294 -14.12 -23.77 -9.10
C ALA A 294 -12.68 -23.67 -9.63
N LEU A 295 -12.08 -22.46 -9.58
CA LEU A 295 -10.72 -22.19 -10.05
C LEU A 295 -9.68 -22.09 -8.92
N CYS A 296 -10.13 -21.84 -7.68
CA CYS A 296 -9.27 -21.68 -6.51
C CYS A 296 -9.46 -22.88 -5.59
N ARG A 297 -8.41 -23.66 -5.36
CA ARG A 297 -8.45 -24.92 -4.61
C ARG A 297 -8.71 -24.77 -3.10
N ASN A 298 -8.67 -23.57 -2.55
CA ASN A 298 -8.63 -23.32 -1.10
C ASN A 298 -10.01 -23.18 -0.42
N GLY A 299 -11.11 -23.43 -1.10
CA GLY A 299 -12.44 -23.35 -0.47
C GLY A 299 -12.79 -24.63 0.30
N GLY A 300 -12.80 -24.59 1.64
CA GLY A 300 -13.30 -25.65 2.50
C GLY A 300 -14.84 -25.66 2.59
N GLU A 301 -15.39 -26.58 3.37
CA GLU A 301 -16.84 -26.73 3.59
C GLU A 301 -17.51 -25.47 4.15
N HIS A 302 -16.76 -24.69 4.94
CA HIS A 302 -17.23 -23.44 5.55
C HIS A 302 -16.72 -22.19 4.84
N SER A 303 -16.25 -22.31 3.59
CA SER A 303 -15.71 -21.20 2.82
C SER A 303 -16.64 -19.99 2.79
N ILE A 304 -16.06 -18.80 2.97
CA ILE A 304 -16.78 -17.52 2.81
C ILE A 304 -17.16 -17.22 1.35
N GLY A 305 -16.86 -18.12 0.43
CA GLY A 305 -17.12 -17.95 -1.00
C GLY A 305 -16.00 -17.25 -1.75
N GLN A 306 -16.30 -16.82 -2.96
CA GLN A 306 -15.33 -16.16 -3.83
C GLN A 306 -15.27 -14.66 -3.55
N VAL A 307 -14.07 -14.12 -3.25
CA VAL A 307 -13.87 -12.68 -2.98
C VAL A 307 -13.42 -11.92 -4.21
N ARG A 308 -12.89 -12.61 -5.23
CA ARG A 308 -12.47 -12.05 -6.51
C ARG A 308 -12.52 -13.10 -7.62
N ALA A 309 -12.69 -12.66 -8.88
CA ALA A 309 -12.52 -13.51 -10.04
C ALA A 309 -11.06 -13.99 -10.18
N PHE A 310 -10.88 -15.23 -10.62
CA PHE A 310 -9.59 -15.87 -10.92
C PHE A 310 -8.65 -16.06 -9.71
N HIS A 311 -7.33 -16.13 -9.98
CA HIS A 311 -6.27 -16.47 -9.03
C HIS A 311 -5.46 -15.24 -8.57
N ALA A 312 -6.07 -14.10 -8.35
CA ALA A 312 -5.37 -12.86 -8.03
C ALA A 312 -4.77 -12.12 -9.24
N ASN A 313 -3.84 -11.21 -8.97
CA ASN A 313 -3.02 -10.54 -9.96
C ASN A 313 -1.80 -11.43 -10.29
N PHE A 314 -1.98 -12.44 -11.12
CA PHE A 314 -0.99 -13.50 -11.36
C PHE A 314 0.40 -12.94 -11.68
N LEU A 315 0.52 -11.98 -12.60
CA LEU A 315 1.83 -11.42 -12.98
C LEU A 315 2.50 -10.64 -11.83
N VAL A 316 1.73 -10.08 -10.90
CA VAL A 316 2.27 -9.48 -9.67
C VAL A 316 2.85 -10.57 -8.76
N VAL A 317 2.19 -11.71 -8.65
CA VAL A 317 2.70 -12.88 -7.91
C VAL A 317 4.00 -13.39 -8.53
N VAL A 318 4.09 -13.45 -9.86
CA VAL A 318 5.34 -13.83 -10.58
C VAL A 318 6.48 -12.87 -10.20
N LYS A 319 6.23 -11.56 -10.19
CA LYS A 319 7.26 -10.56 -9.81
C LYS A 319 7.71 -10.73 -8.37
N ALA A 320 6.77 -10.89 -7.43
CA ALA A 320 7.08 -11.11 -6.02
C ALA A 320 7.88 -12.41 -5.82
N LEU A 321 7.51 -13.48 -6.50
CA LEU A 321 8.26 -14.73 -6.45
C LEU A 321 9.68 -14.58 -7.02
N ALA A 322 9.84 -13.87 -8.14
CA ALA A 322 11.16 -13.59 -8.72
C ALA A 322 12.04 -12.80 -7.74
N TYR A 323 11.46 -11.80 -7.03
CA TYR A 323 12.15 -11.05 -5.99
C TYR A 323 12.62 -11.96 -4.84
N LEU A 324 11.74 -12.80 -4.29
CA LEU A 324 12.07 -13.73 -3.22
C LEU A 324 13.14 -14.74 -3.63
N LEU A 325 13.02 -15.32 -4.81
CA LEU A 325 14.01 -16.26 -5.33
C LEU A 325 15.38 -15.59 -5.57
N ARG A 326 15.41 -14.34 -5.98
CA ARG A 326 16.64 -13.55 -6.15
C ARG A 326 17.33 -13.25 -4.83
N LEU A 327 16.58 -12.93 -3.78
CA LEU A 327 17.12 -12.67 -2.46
C LEU A 327 17.62 -13.95 -1.78
N GLY A 328 16.88 -15.05 -1.89
CA GLY A 328 17.18 -16.27 -1.15
C GLY A 328 17.02 -16.09 0.36
N ASN A 329 17.41 -17.09 1.14
CA ASN A 329 17.18 -17.10 2.59
C ASN A 329 17.91 -15.96 3.33
N THR A 330 19.14 -15.66 2.95
CA THR A 330 19.94 -14.60 3.59
C THR A 330 19.48 -13.22 3.16
N GLY A 331 19.27 -13.01 1.87
CA GLY A 331 18.89 -11.70 1.32
C GLY A 331 17.53 -11.19 1.81
N VAL A 332 16.59 -12.07 2.17
CA VAL A 332 15.30 -11.65 2.75
C VAL A 332 15.51 -10.96 4.10
N ALA A 333 16.32 -11.54 4.99
CA ALA A 333 16.63 -10.94 6.28
C ALA A 333 17.52 -9.70 6.12
N GLU A 334 18.51 -9.73 5.20
CA GLU A 334 19.38 -8.58 4.90
C GLU A 334 18.57 -7.36 4.42
N ALA A 335 17.55 -7.57 3.59
CA ALA A 335 16.66 -6.49 3.14
C ALA A 335 15.95 -5.82 4.33
N ALA A 336 15.41 -6.61 5.28
CA ALA A 336 14.77 -6.07 6.48
C ALA A 336 15.77 -5.31 7.36
N HIS A 337 16.94 -5.88 7.62
CA HIS A 337 17.99 -5.22 8.41
C HIS A 337 18.45 -3.91 7.76
N THR A 338 18.64 -3.89 6.44
CA THR A 338 19.06 -2.70 5.71
C THR A 338 17.98 -1.62 5.73
N ALA A 339 16.70 -1.99 5.60
CA ALA A 339 15.59 -1.04 5.70
C ALA A 339 15.59 -0.33 7.08
N VAL A 340 15.76 -1.09 8.16
CA VAL A 340 15.86 -0.56 9.54
C VAL A 340 17.11 0.31 9.71
N LEU A 341 18.25 -0.13 9.18
CA LEU A 341 19.50 0.63 9.23
C LEU A 341 19.38 1.97 8.52
N ASN A 342 18.84 1.98 7.29
CA ASN A 342 18.65 3.19 6.49
C ASN A 342 17.70 4.19 7.17
N ALA A 343 16.62 3.71 7.78
CA ALA A 343 15.70 4.57 8.52
C ALA A 343 16.37 5.24 9.72
N ASN A 344 17.11 4.48 10.53
CA ASN A 344 17.86 5.02 11.67
C ASN A 344 18.99 5.95 11.24
N TYR A 345 19.67 5.63 10.14
CA TYR A 345 20.73 6.49 9.59
C TYR A 345 20.19 7.86 9.19
N LEU A 346 19.13 7.89 8.38
CA LEU A 346 18.50 9.15 7.95
C LEU A 346 17.93 9.91 9.15
N LYS A 347 17.20 9.25 10.04
CA LYS A 347 16.67 9.85 11.27
C LYS A 347 17.73 10.58 12.06
N ARG A 348 18.87 9.92 12.33
CA ARG A 348 19.98 10.52 13.09
C ARG A 348 20.63 11.71 12.38
N LYS A 349 20.72 11.69 11.06
CA LYS A 349 21.19 12.84 10.28
C LYS A 349 20.25 14.03 10.39
N LEU A 350 18.95 13.79 10.29
CA LEU A 350 17.93 14.83 10.41
C LEU A 350 17.86 15.41 11.84
N GLU A 351 17.96 14.57 12.87
CA GLU A 351 18.08 15.03 14.26
C GLU A 351 19.31 15.94 14.46
N LYS A 352 20.46 15.56 13.89
CA LYS A 352 21.69 16.40 13.94
C LYS A 352 21.53 17.72 13.17
N ALA A 353 20.72 17.74 12.11
CA ALA A 353 20.39 18.95 11.37
C ALA A 353 19.42 19.87 12.12
N GLY A 354 18.79 19.42 13.19
CA GLY A 354 17.89 20.20 14.03
C GLY A 354 16.40 19.86 13.88
N TYR A 355 16.06 18.77 13.18
CA TYR A 355 14.70 18.25 13.19
C TYR A 355 14.40 17.47 14.47
N THR A 356 13.12 17.46 14.86
CA THR A 356 12.65 16.76 16.06
C THR A 356 11.93 15.46 15.65
N ALA A 357 12.44 14.32 16.08
CA ALA A 357 11.71 13.05 15.96
C ALA A 357 10.57 13.02 16.97
N ALA A 358 9.38 12.59 16.51
CA ALA A 358 8.20 12.49 17.38
C ALA A 358 8.41 11.45 18.51
N PHE A 359 9.15 10.40 18.22
CA PHE A 359 9.49 9.34 19.19
C PHE A 359 11.01 9.19 19.27
N PRO A 360 11.60 9.31 20.49
CA PRO A 360 13.05 9.23 20.67
C PRO A 360 13.57 7.78 20.52
N GLY A 361 14.88 7.65 20.38
CA GLY A 361 15.55 6.34 20.31
C GLY A 361 15.60 5.76 18.90
N LEU A 362 15.70 4.43 18.81
CA LEU A 362 15.73 3.71 17.53
C LEU A 362 14.31 3.54 16.96
N CYS A 363 14.23 3.53 15.66
CA CYS A 363 13.02 3.16 14.92
C CYS A 363 13.23 1.84 14.16
N MET A 364 12.16 1.30 13.64
CA MET A 364 12.19 0.22 12.66
C MET A 364 12.46 0.79 11.24
N HIS A 365 11.74 0.39 10.23
CA HIS A 365 11.97 0.80 8.83
C HIS A 365 11.50 2.22 8.46
N GLU A 366 10.75 2.87 9.34
CA GLU A 366 10.20 4.21 9.15
C GLU A 366 10.24 5.01 10.46
N PHE A 367 10.13 6.33 10.35
CA PHE A 367 10.10 7.24 11.49
C PHE A 367 9.29 8.49 11.19
N VAL A 368 8.82 9.16 12.24
CA VAL A 368 8.02 10.38 12.14
C VAL A 368 8.78 11.55 12.75
N LEU A 369 8.86 12.65 12.00
CA LEU A 369 9.29 13.95 12.52
C LEU A 369 8.05 14.79 12.84
N THR A 370 8.15 15.63 13.88
CA THR A 370 7.18 16.70 14.15
C THR A 370 7.77 18.05 13.80
N LEU A 371 7.00 18.87 13.09
CA LEU A 371 7.35 20.25 12.78
C LEU A 371 6.52 21.26 13.58
N GLU A 372 5.88 20.83 14.67
CA GLU A 372 4.98 21.66 15.46
C GLU A 372 5.69 22.93 15.98
N GLU A 373 6.89 22.77 16.55
CA GLU A 373 7.66 23.89 17.05
C GLU A 373 8.16 24.81 15.91
N LEU A 374 8.64 24.24 14.80
CA LEU A 374 9.03 25.03 13.63
C LEU A 374 7.88 25.89 13.13
N LYS A 375 6.67 25.32 13.06
CA LYS A 375 5.47 26.06 12.64
C LYS A 375 5.10 27.17 13.62
N LYS A 376 5.24 26.94 14.92
CA LYS A 376 5.00 27.97 15.94
C LYS A 376 6.00 29.14 15.82
N GLU A 377 7.28 28.82 15.57
CA GLU A 377 8.35 29.81 15.45
C GLU A 377 8.32 30.61 14.14
N THR A 378 8.03 29.95 13.02
CA THR A 378 8.26 30.54 11.68
C THR A 378 6.98 30.62 10.83
N GLY A 379 5.89 29.98 11.21
CA GLY A 379 4.70 29.81 10.39
C GLY A 379 4.82 28.70 9.33
N VAL A 380 6.01 28.15 9.10
CA VAL A 380 6.27 27.13 8.07
C VAL A 380 5.69 25.78 8.51
N SER A 381 4.76 25.26 7.74
CA SER A 381 4.06 23.98 8.00
C SER A 381 4.79 22.77 7.38
N ALA A 382 4.36 21.57 7.76
CA ALA A 382 4.80 20.33 7.13
C ALA A 382 4.53 20.33 5.60
N LEU A 383 3.42 20.93 5.16
CA LEU A 383 3.10 21.09 3.73
C LEU A 383 4.13 21.98 3.03
N ASP A 384 4.58 23.08 3.65
CA ASP A 384 5.56 23.99 3.05
C ASP A 384 6.92 23.33 2.89
N VAL A 385 7.35 22.56 3.89
CA VAL A 385 8.58 21.75 3.80
C VAL A 385 8.44 20.70 2.69
N ALA A 386 7.34 19.97 2.63
CA ALA A 386 7.09 18.97 1.59
C ALA A 386 7.08 19.58 0.17
N LYS A 387 6.46 20.75 0.00
CA LYS A 387 6.47 21.47 -1.29
C LYS A 387 7.88 21.95 -1.68
N SER A 388 8.68 22.33 -0.71
CA SER A 388 10.09 22.71 -0.95
C SER A 388 10.97 21.52 -1.35
N MET A 389 10.66 20.32 -0.86
CA MET A 389 11.34 19.09 -1.30
C MET A 389 11.10 18.80 -2.79
N LEU A 390 9.92 19.11 -3.32
CA LEU A 390 9.65 18.97 -4.76
C LEU A 390 10.58 19.84 -5.60
N ASP A 391 10.88 21.06 -5.17
CA ASP A 391 11.81 21.96 -5.85
C ASP A 391 13.25 21.43 -5.85
N ALA A 392 13.59 20.60 -4.87
CA ALA A 392 14.88 19.92 -4.78
C ALA A 392 14.92 18.55 -5.50
N GLY A 393 13.84 18.16 -6.20
CA GLY A 393 13.80 16.89 -6.92
C GLY A 393 13.63 15.65 -6.03
N ILE A 394 13.10 15.83 -4.81
CA ILE A 394 12.82 14.76 -3.87
C ILE A 394 11.30 14.63 -3.72
N HIS A 395 10.77 13.39 -3.79
CA HIS A 395 9.38 13.16 -3.48
C HIS A 395 9.13 13.41 -1.99
N PRO A 396 8.08 14.17 -1.62
CA PRO A 396 7.78 14.41 -0.21
C PRO A 396 7.45 13.12 0.55
N PRO A 397 7.76 13.07 1.86
CA PRO A 397 7.28 12.00 2.73
C PRO A 397 5.77 12.13 2.97
N THR A 398 5.18 11.18 3.69
CA THR A 398 3.77 11.29 4.10
C THR A 398 3.60 12.41 5.11
N MET A 399 2.63 13.28 4.87
CA MET A 399 2.34 14.46 5.70
C MET A 399 1.09 14.24 6.56
N TYR A 400 1.05 14.89 7.73
CA TYR A 400 -0.11 14.92 8.62
C TYR A 400 -0.62 13.53 9.03
N PHE A 401 0.25 12.56 9.02
CA PHE A 401 -0.03 11.19 9.40
C PHE A 401 1.20 10.58 10.11
N PRO A 402 1.01 9.78 11.17
CA PRO A 402 -0.26 9.43 11.83
C PRO A 402 -0.88 10.61 12.60
N LEU A 403 -2.20 10.57 12.81
CA LEU A 403 -2.96 11.70 13.39
C LEU A 403 -2.57 12.07 14.83
N ILE A 404 -1.89 11.17 15.54
CA ILE A 404 -1.39 11.38 16.90
C ILE A 404 -0.15 12.30 16.94
N VAL A 405 0.44 12.67 15.79
CA VAL A 405 1.60 13.56 15.67
C VAL A 405 1.20 14.83 14.92
N HIS A 406 1.35 15.99 15.56
CA HIS A 406 1.08 17.28 14.92
C HIS A 406 2.19 17.67 13.94
N GLU A 407 1.80 18.27 12.80
CA GLU A 407 2.72 18.67 11.72
C GLU A 407 3.70 17.54 11.34
N ALA A 408 3.17 16.33 11.20
CA ALA A 408 3.95 15.13 10.96
C ALA A 408 4.55 15.09 9.55
N LEU A 409 5.79 14.64 9.46
CA LEU A 409 6.45 14.14 8.25
C LEU A 409 6.94 12.73 8.53
N MET A 410 6.41 11.74 7.82
CA MET A 410 6.76 10.33 7.99
C MET A 410 7.63 9.84 6.84
N PHE A 411 8.82 9.33 7.16
CA PHE A 411 9.83 8.87 6.22
C PHE A 411 10.02 7.36 6.28
N GLU A 412 10.02 6.71 5.13
CA GLU A 412 10.44 5.34 4.92
C GLU A 412 11.48 5.29 3.77
N PRO A 413 12.79 5.28 4.07
CA PRO A 413 13.83 5.30 3.02
C PRO A 413 13.88 4.05 2.17
N THR A 414 13.51 2.90 2.72
CA THR A 414 13.67 1.54 2.20
C THR A 414 15.13 1.05 2.16
N GLU A 415 15.31 -0.25 1.96
CA GLU A 415 16.63 -0.88 1.81
C GLU A 415 17.28 -0.62 0.45
N THR A 416 16.51 -0.10 -0.52
CA THR A 416 17.01 0.08 -1.89
C THR A 416 17.79 1.37 -2.10
N GLU A 417 17.78 2.26 -1.12
CA GLU A 417 18.52 3.52 -1.19
C GLU A 417 19.96 3.37 -0.66
N PRO A 418 20.95 3.80 -1.45
CA PRO A 418 22.34 3.83 -1.00
C PRO A 418 22.60 4.99 -0.01
N PRO A 419 23.67 4.90 0.82
CA PRO A 419 24.00 5.95 1.78
C PRO A 419 24.14 7.34 1.18
N GLU A 420 24.65 7.46 -0.05
CA GLU A 420 24.84 8.72 -0.77
C GLU A 420 23.51 9.44 -1.00
N THR A 421 22.46 8.71 -1.41
CA THR A 421 21.11 9.28 -1.60
C THR A 421 20.54 9.77 -0.26
N LEU A 422 20.76 9.03 0.83
CA LEU A 422 20.31 9.45 2.17
C LEU A 422 21.07 10.69 2.66
N ASP A 423 22.35 10.80 2.32
CA ASP A 423 23.19 11.95 2.63
C ASP A 423 22.74 13.21 1.89
N GLU A 424 22.47 13.09 0.60
CA GLU A 424 21.92 14.16 -0.23
C GLU A 424 20.54 14.61 0.28
N ALA A 425 19.65 13.66 0.61
CA ALA A 425 18.35 13.99 1.15
C ALA A 425 18.44 14.71 2.51
N ALA A 426 19.36 14.27 3.39
CA ALA A 426 19.60 14.92 4.66
C ALA A 426 20.14 16.34 4.49
N ALA A 427 21.05 16.57 3.52
CA ALA A 427 21.59 17.90 3.21
C ALA A 427 20.49 18.84 2.67
N VAL A 428 19.63 18.36 1.77
CA VAL A 428 18.48 19.11 1.26
C VAL A 428 17.54 19.52 2.37
N LEU A 429 17.18 18.58 3.26
CA LEU A 429 16.30 18.85 4.39
C LEU A 429 16.93 19.83 5.39
N ALA A 430 18.24 19.72 5.65
CA ALA A 430 18.96 20.69 6.50
C ALA A 430 18.89 22.11 5.90
N GLU A 431 19.06 22.26 4.58
CA GLU A 431 18.93 23.54 3.90
C GLU A 431 17.49 24.07 3.94
N ILE A 432 16.48 23.21 3.75
CA ILE A 432 15.06 23.59 3.88
C ILE A 432 14.77 24.10 5.30
N LEU A 433 15.30 23.45 6.35
CA LEU A 433 15.13 23.88 7.74
C LEU A 433 15.80 25.25 7.99
N ARG A 434 17.01 25.48 7.47
CA ARG A 434 17.67 26.78 7.53
C ARG A 434 16.82 27.86 6.89
N ARG A 435 16.36 27.64 5.67
CA ARG A 435 15.51 28.57 4.93
C ARG A 435 14.17 28.81 5.62
N ALA A 436 13.59 27.80 6.26
CA ALA A 436 12.36 27.97 7.02
C ALA A 436 12.50 29.00 8.16
N LYS A 437 13.70 29.12 8.76
CA LYS A 437 14.01 30.08 9.81
C LYS A 437 14.41 31.46 9.28
N GLU A 438 15.11 31.50 8.16
CA GLU A 438 15.67 32.73 7.60
C GLU A 438 14.80 33.38 6.52
N GLU A 439 14.08 32.57 5.74
CA GLU A 439 13.32 32.98 4.55
C GLU A 439 11.95 32.27 4.45
N PRO A 440 11.08 32.34 5.48
CA PRO A 440 9.83 31.55 5.52
C PRO A 440 8.93 31.79 4.31
N GLU A 441 8.87 33.01 3.78
CA GLU A 441 8.06 33.37 2.62
C GLU A 441 8.46 32.59 1.34
N ALA A 442 9.73 32.24 1.22
CA ALA A 442 10.19 31.43 0.09
C ALA A 442 9.62 30.00 0.15
N LEU A 443 9.44 29.44 1.35
CA LEU A 443 8.83 28.12 1.54
C LEU A 443 7.30 28.17 1.35
N HIS A 444 6.65 29.26 1.75
CA HIS A 444 5.23 29.46 1.48
C HIS A 444 4.92 29.55 -0.02
N ALA A 445 5.88 30.06 -0.82
CA ALA A 445 5.75 30.15 -2.27
C ALA A 445 6.07 28.84 -3.01
N ALA A 446 6.70 27.86 -2.34
CA ALA A 446 7.07 26.57 -2.95
C ALA A 446 5.81 25.73 -3.31
N PRO A 447 5.86 24.89 -4.39
CA PRO A 447 6.97 24.65 -5.28
C PRO A 447 7.03 25.72 -6.40
N ALA A 448 8.22 26.14 -6.75
CA ALA A 448 8.47 27.14 -7.80
C ALA A 448 9.00 26.52 -9.12
N SER A 449 9.70 25.38 -9.05
CA SER A 449 10.34 24.73 -10.20
C SER A 449 9.48 23.67 -10.88
N THR A 450 8.37 23.25 -10.27
CA THR A 450 7.51 22.19 -10.80
C THR A 450 6.52 22.72 -11.85
N PRO A 451 6.05 21.87 -12.80
CA PRO A 451 5.09 22.27 -13.83
C PRO A 451 3.74 22.77 -13.30
N VAL A 452 3.40 22.44 -12.06
CA VAL A 452 2.16 22.82 -11.37
C VAL A 452 2.54 23.31 -9.99
N GLY A 453 2.14 24.53 -9.64
CA GLY A 453 2.30 25.08 -8.29
C GLY A 453 1.27 24.51 -7.31
N ARG A 454 0.90 25.30 -6.28
CA ARG A 454 -0.13 24.91 -5.32
C ARG A 454 -1.50 24.94 -5.97
N PRO A 455 -2.23 23.80 -6.08
CA PRO A 455 -3.61 23.80 -6.54
C PRO A 455 -4.55 24.35 -5.47
N ASP A 456 -5.71 24.82 -5.89
CA ASP A 456 -6.85 25.06 -4.98
C ASP A 456 -7.46 23.71 -4.59
N GLU A 457 -6.95 23.11 -3.51
CA GLU A 457 -7.38 21.80 -3.02
C GLU A 457 -8.85 21.79 -2.60
N THR A 458 -9.36 22.90 -2.08
CA THR A 458 -10.75 23.04 -1.67
C THR A 458 -11.69 23.01 -2.89
N ALA A 459 -11.36 23.76 -3.94
CA ALA A 459 -12.13 23.74 -5.17
C ALA A 459 -12.04 22.38 -5.87
N ALA A 460 -10.85 21.76 -5.90
CA ALA A 460 -10.64 20.44 -6.46
C ALA A 460 -11.45 19.35 -5.77
N ALA A 461 -11.56 19.39 -4.43
CA ALA A 461 -12.34 18.44 -3.66
C ALA A 461 -13.86 18.68 -3.76
N ARG A 462 -14.31 19.94 -3.70
CA ARG A 462 -15.75 20.28 -3.62
C ARG A 462 -16.41 20.43 -4.98
N ARG A 463 -15.67 20.81 -6.00
CA ARG A 463 -16.16 21.09 -7.36
C ARG A 463 -15.22 20.53 -8.42
N PRO A 464 -14.97 19.20 -8.46
CA PRO A 464 -14.02 18.60 -9.38
C PRO A 464 -14.53 18.73 -10.82
N VAL A 465 -13.68 19.22 -11.72
CA VAL A 465 -13.93 19.24 -13.17
C VAL A 465 -13.35 17.96 -13.76
N VAL A 466 -14.19 16.92 -13.89
CA VAL A 466 -13.77 15.57 -14.33
C VAL A 466 -14.07 15.26 -15.79
N ARG A 467 -14.60 16.22 -16.54
CA ARG A 467 -14.95 16.06 -17.97
C ARG A 467 -14.35 17.18 -18.78
N TYR A 468 -13.91 16.84 -19.99
CA TYR A 468 -13.56 17.84 -20.98
C TYR A 468 -14.82 18.55 -21.47
N ALA A 469 -14.81 19.88 -21.40
CA ALA A 469 -15.86 20.72 -21.99
C ALA A 469 -15.45 21.05 -23.43
N PHE A 470 -16.19 20.52 -24.41
CA PHE A 470 -15.98 20.90 -25.78
C PHE A 470 -16.42 22.37 -25.96
N PRO A 471 -15.65 23.20 -26.70
CA PRO A 471 -16.12 24.53 -27.08
C PRO A 471 -17.48 24.44 -27.75
N GLU A 472 -18.38 25.33 -27.40
CA GLU A 472 -19.63 25.49 -28.12
C GLU A 472 -19.28 25.96 -29.54
N GLY A 473 -19.63 25.17 -30.55
CA GLY A 473 -19.36 25.44 -31.97
C GLY A 473 -20.24 26.52 -32.53
#